data_c722472e360d0393adc621447258d8e0
#
_entry.id   c722472e360d0393adc621447258d8e0
#
_cell.length_a   1.000
_cell.length_b   1.000
_cell.length_c   1.000
_cell.angle_alpha   90.00
_cell.angle_beta   90.00
_cell.angle_gamma   90.00
#
_symmetry.space_group_name_H-M   'P 1'
#
loop_
_entity.id
_entity.type
_entity.pdbx_description
1 polymer ?
#
loop_
_entity_poly.entity_id
_entity_poly.type
_entity_poly.pdbx_seq_one_letter_code
_entity_poly.pdbx_strand_id
1 'polypeptide(L)'
;VFDATHSVQLPGGKGTASGGQREFVPVLARAAVAAGVSGIFMETHPDPEKALSDGPNAWPLPRMRELLEVLVELDRTVKARPFAEASL
;
A
#
# COMPACT_ATOMS: atom_id res chain seq x y z
N VAL A 1 -0.18 5.66 10.37
CA VAL A 1 -0.52 4.52 9.49
C VAL A 1 -0.95 5.06 8.13
N PHE A 2 -0.34 4.55 7.08
CA PHE A 2 -0.70 4.92 5.71
C PHE A 2 -1.63 3.86 5.11
N ASP A 3 -2.74 4.29 4.52
CA ASP A 3 -3.70 3.40 3.84
C ASP A 3 -3.31 3.26 2.38
N ALA A 4 -2.66 2.16 2.02
CA ALA A 4 -2.18 1.91 0.66
C ALA A 4 -3.30 1.44 -0.28
N THR A 5 -4.42 1.01 0.25
CA THR A 5 -5.55 0.54 -0.54
C THR A 5 -6.41 1.70 -1.02
N HIS A 6 -6.92 2.48 -0.07
CA HIS A 6 -7.88 3.55 -0.41
C HIS A 6 -7.22 4.78 -1.01
N SER A 7 -5.92 4.96 -0.85
CA SER A 7 -5.18 6.04 -1.49
C SER A 7 -5.15 5.93 -3.02
N VAL A 8 -5.38 4.73 -3.57
CA VAL A 8 -5.43 4.50 -5.02
C VAL A 8 -6.85 4.27 -5.54
N GLN A 9 -7.85 4.48 -4.69
CA GLN A 9 -9.24 4.30 -5.06
C GLN A 9 -9.72 5.42 -6.00
N LEU A 10 -10.55 5.04 -6.98
CA LEU A 10 -11.20 5.98 -7.90
C LEU A 10 -12.71 5.86 -7.69
N PRO A 11 -13.31 6.64 -6.76
CA PRO A 11 -14.74 6.54 -6.46
C PRO A 11 -15.60 6.82 -7.69
N GLY A 12 -16.56 5.91 -7.96
CA GLY A 12 -17.47 6.06 -9.09
C GLY A 12 -16.87 5.78 -10.45
N GLY A 13 -15.60 5.36 -10.52
CA GLY A 13 -14.91 5.13 -11.78
C GLY A 13 -15.42 3.95 -12.58
N LYS A 14 -16.21 3.05 -11.96
CA LYS A 14 -16.76 1.86 -12.62
C LYS A 14 -18.24 1.66 -12.33
N GLY A 15 -19.03 2.71 -12.42
CA GLY A 15 -20.47 2.64 -12.23
C GLY A 15 -20.82 2.33 -10.77
N THR A 16 -21.36 1.13 -10.52
CA THR A 16 -21.78 0.74 -9.17
C THR A 16 -20.65 0.30 -8.26
N ALA A 17 -19.44 0.11 -8.80
CA ALA A 17 -18.26 -0.28 -8.02
C ALA A 17 -17.26 0.88 -7.99
N SER A 18 -16.51 0.98 -6.89
CA SER A 18 -15.36 1.88 -6.84
C SER A 18 -14.31 1.42 -7.84
N GLY A 19 -13.72 2.37 -8.58
CA GLY A 19 -12.53 2.11 -9.37
C GLY A 19 -11.28 2.12 -8.50
N GLY A 20 -10.15 1.73 -9.07
CA GLY A 20 -8.88 1.77 -8.38
C GLY A 20 -7.74 1.45 -9.33
N GLN A 21 -6.53 1.74 -8.87
CA GLN A 21 -5.29 1.56 -9.63
C GLN A 21 -4.27 0.82 -8.77
N ARG A 22 -4.51 -0.50 -8.58
CA ARG A 22 -3.66 -1.32 -7.70
C ARG A 22 -2.17 -1.29 -8.07
N GLU A 23 -1.85 -0.99 -9.30
CA GLU A 23 -0.45 -0.88 -9.75
C GLU A 23 0.32 0.20 -9.02
N PHE A 24 -0.36 1.17 -8.41
CA PHE A 24 0.28 2.21 -7.62
C PHE A 24 0.40 1.87 -6.13
N VAL A 25 -0.19 0.77 -5.68
CA VAL A 25 -0.08 0.35 -4.28
C VAL A 25 1.38 0.16 -3.86
N PRO A 26 2.22 -0.59 -4.59
CA PRO A 26 3.63 -0.72 -4.22
C PRO A 26 4.39 0.60 -4.23
N VAL A 27 4.11 1.46 -5.19
CA VAL A 27 4.80 2.76 -5.32
C VAL A 27 4.52 3.64 -4.10
N LEU A 28 3.25 3.79 -3.74
CA LEU A 28 2.86 4.64 -2.62
C LEU A 28 3.23 4.01 -1.28
N ALA A 29 3.16 2.69 -1.15
CA ALA A 29 3.60 1.99 0.05
C ALA A 29 5.10 2.19 0.28
N ARG A 30 5.93 2.07 -0.76
CA ARG A 30 7.36 2.34 -0.65
C ARG A 30 7.62 3.79 -0.24
N ALA A 31 6.92 4.73 -0.84
CA ALA A 31 7.07 6.14 -0.50
C ALA A 31 6.72 6.42 0.97
N ALA A 32 5.64 5.84 1.45
CA ALA A 32 5.21 6.02 2.84
C ALA A 32 6.20 5.39 3.82
N VAL A 33 6.69 4.19 3.54
CA VAL A 33 7.70 3.54 4.38
C VAL A 33 8.99 4.35 4.39
N ALA A 34 9.41 4.88 3.23
CA ALA A 34 10.59 5.72 3.15
C ALA A 34 10.43 7.03 3.94
N ALA A 35 9.20 7.54 4.03
CA ALA A 35 8.90 8.71 4.87
C ALA A 35 8.94 8.39 6.38
N GLY A 36 8.89 7.10 6.75
CA GLY A 36 9.02 6.68 8.13
C GLY A 36 7.71 6.42 8.86
N VAL A 37 6.63 6.08 8.15
CA VAL A 37 5.35 5.77 8.80
C VAL A 37 5.48 4.57 9.73
N SER A 38 4.65 4.52 10.77
CA SER A 38 4.67 3.44 11.76
C SER A 38 4.00 2.16 11.27
N GLY A 39 3.12 2.25 10.28
CA GLY A 39 2.42 1.09 9.77
C GLY A 39 1.77 1.35 8.42
N ILE A 40 1.42 0.27 7.76
CA ILE A 40 0.69 0.28 6.49
C ILE A 40 -0.60 -0.50 6.67
N PHE A 41 -1.71 0.07 6.24
CA PHE A 41 -2.97 -0.65 6.04
C PHE A 41 -3.08 -1.05 4.57
N MET A 42 -3.41 -2.30 4.32
CA MET A 42 -3.53 -2.79 2.95
C MET A 42 -4.56 -3.92 2.89
N GLU A 43 -5.53 -3.79 2.00
CA GLU A 43 -6.46 -4.87 1.73
C GLU A 43 -5.89 -5.81 0.69
N THR A 44 -6.16 -7.09 0.86
CA THR A 44 -5.70 -8.13 -0.04
C THR A 44 -6.83 -9.13 -0.30
N HIS A 45 -6.77 -9.82 -1.42
CA HIS A 45 -7.73 -10.82 -1.80
C HIS A 45 -7.02 -11.90 -2.63
N PRO A 46 -7.36 -13.19 -2.45
CA PRO A 46 -6.76 -14.26 -3.27
C PRO A 46 -6.99 -14.06 -4.77
N ASP A 47 -8.13 -13.46 -5.13
CA ASP A 47 -8.47 -13.11 -6.50
C ASP A 47 -9.24 -11.79 -6.48
N PRO A 48 -8.55 -10.64 -6.62
CA PRO A 48 -9.19 -9.32 -6.50
C PRO A 48 -10.35 -9.10 -7.46
N GLU A 49 -10.37 -9.76 -8.61
CA GLU A 49 -11.45 -9.63 -9.57
C GLU A 49 -12.77 -10.20 -9.05
N LYS A 50 -12.70 -11.06 -8.02
CA LYS A 50 -13.86 -11.66 -7.36
C LYS A 50 -14.19 -11.04 -6.02
N ALA A 51 -13.48 -10.00 -5.62
CA ALA A 51 -13.72 -9.32 -4.35
C ALA A 51 -15.09 -8.63 -4.37
N LEU A 52 -15.78 -8.66 -3.22
CA LEU A 52 -17.10 -8.01 -3.07
C LEU A 52 -16.99 -6.49 -3.02
N SER A 53 -15.85 -5.98 -2.56
CA SER A 53 -15.56 -4.53 -2.51
C SER A 53 -14.07 -4.31 -2.69
N ASP A 54 -13.72 -3.09 -3.12
CA ASP A 54 -12.33 -2.65 -3.28
C ASP A 54 -11.45 -3.55 -4.18
N GLY A 55 -12.07 -4.41 -5.02
CA GLY A 55 -11.34 -5.30 -5.92
C GLY A 55 -10.28 -4.59 -6.77
N PRO A 56 -10.60 -3.46 -7.43
CA PRO A 56 -9.64 -2.76 -8.29
C PRO A 56 -8.41 -2.22 -7.57
N ASN A 57 -8.46 -2.03 -6.26
CA ASN A 57 -7.35 -1.51 -5.47
C ASN A 57 -6.83 -2.50 -4.42
N ALA A 58 -7.42 -3.71 -4.30
CA ALA A 58 -6.89 -4.75 -3.44
C ALA A 58 -5.63 -5.37 -4.06
N TRP A 59 -4.66 -5.68 -3.20
CA TRP A 59 -3.43 -6.34 -3.67
C TRP A 59 -3.65 -7.85 -3.73
N PRO A 60 -3.22 -8.52 -4.82
CA PRO A 60 -3.36 -9.97 -4.92
C PRO A 60 -2.57 -10.69 -3.82
N LEU A 61 -3.24 -11.54 -3.07
CA LEU A 61 -2.60 -12.27 -1.97
C LEU A 61 -1.41 -13.11 -2.43
N PRO A 62 -1.42 -13.80 -3.58
CA PRO A 62 -0.25 -14.56 -4.03
C PRO A 62 1.01 -13.73 -4.24
N ARG A 63 0.88 -12.41 -4.37
CA ARG A 63 2.00 -11.51 -4.58
C ARG A 63 2.36 -10.68 -3.34
N MET A 64 1.70 -10.93 -2.22
CA MET A 64 1.90 -10.14 -0.99
C MET A 64 3.31 -10.30 -0.44
N ARG A 65 3.87 -11.52 -0.49
CA ARG A 65 5.18 -11.78 0.09
C ARG A 65 6.29 -10.93 -0.53
N GLU A 66 6.34 -10.83 -1.84
CA GLU A 66 7.38 -10.05 -2.51
C GLU A 66 7.27 -8.56 -2.17
N LEU A 67 6.05 -8.05 -2.04
CA LEU A 67 5.83 -6.67 -1.65
C LEU A 67 6.28 -6.42 -0.21
N LEU A 68 5.90 -7.29 0.72
CA LEU A 68 6.27 -7.15 2.13
C LEU A 68 7.78 -7.25 2.33
N GLU A 69 8.48 -8.09 1.58
CA GLU A 69 9.93 -8.20 1.68
C GLU A 69 10.61 -6.87 1.35
N VAL A 70 10.17 -6.19 0.30
CA VAL A 70 10.70 -4.88 -0.08
C VAL A 70 10.40 -3.83 1.00
N LEU A 71 9.16 -3.80 1.51
CA LEU A 71 8.75 -2.82 2.51
C LEU A 71 9.52 -3.00 3.82
N VAL A 72 9.77 -4.24 4.24
CA VAL A 72 10.54 -4.52 5.45
C VAL A 72 11.99 -4.07 5.30
N GLU A 73 12.62 -4.30 4.15
CA GLU A 73 13.98 -3.84 3.90
C GLU A 73 14.08 -2.32 3.95
N LEU A 74 13.13 -1.63 3.31
CA LEU A 74 13.08 -0.17 3.34
C LEU A 74 12.88 0.36 4.76
N ASP A 75 11.98 -0.26 5.51
CA ASP A 75 11.71 0.14 6.89
C ASP A 75 12.96 0.03 7.76
N ARG A 76 13.69 -1.07 7.65
CA ARG A 76 14.94 -1.27 8.39
C ARG A 76 15.97 -0.22 8.05
N THR A 77 16.14 0.08 6.77
CA THR A 77 17.11 1.07 6.31
C THR A 77 16.75 2.47 6.81
N VAL A 78 15.50 2.85 6.67
CA VAL A 78 15.02 4.19 7.06
C VAL A 78 15.14 4.40 8.56
N LYS A 79 14.81 3.38 9.36
CA LYS A 79 14.79 3.49 10.82
C LYS A 79 16.11 3.12 11.49
N ALA A 80 17.14 2.79 10.71
CA ALA A 80 18.47 2.48 11.27
C ALA A 80 19.15 3.69 11.90
N ARG A 81 18.73 4.90 11.53
CA ARG A 81 19.26 6.15 12.05
C ARG A 81 18.12 7.09 12.44
N PRO A 82 18.35 8.02 13.37
CA PRO A 82 17.36 9.08 13.64
C PRO A 82 17.07 9.88 12.37
N PHE A 83 15.84 10.33 12.23
CA PHE A 83 15.47 11.19 11.11
C PHE A 83 16.14 12.55 11.26
N ALA A 84 16.69 13.08 10.17
CA ALA A 84 17.40 14.37 10.20
C ALA A 84 16.53 15.49 10.75
N GLU A 85 15.24 15.49 10.42
CA GLU A 85 14.30 16.50 10.89
C GLU A 85 14.00 16.41 12.39
N ALA A 86 14.25 15.28 13.02
CA ALA A 86 13.96 15.13 14.46
C ALA A 86 14.85 16.03 15.34
N SER A 87 15.97 16.50 14.82
CA SER A 87 16.90 17.38 15.56
C SER A 87 16.73 18.87 15.26
N LEU A 88 15.77 19.23 14.42
CA LEU A 88 15.51 20.63 14.07
C LEU A 88 14.83 21.41 15.19
#